data_378ee00699a787a65520c81f94778b7a
#
_entry.id   378ee00699a787a65520c81f94778b7a
#
_cell.length_a   1.000
_cell.length_b   1.000
_cell.length_c   1.000
_cell.angle_alpha   90.00
_cell.angle_beta   90.00
_cell.angle_gamma   90.00
#
_symmetry.space_group_name_H-M   'P 1'
#
loop_
_entity.id
_entity.type
_entity.pdbx_description
1 polymer ?
#
loop_
_entity_poly.entity_id
_entity_poly.type
_entity_poly.pdbx_seq_one_letter_code
_entity_poly.pdbx_strand_id
1 'polypeptide(L)'
;MEKKVVNLSVKLASVFNDKEDRLKFGFKFNEKFEARKLDKETGEFVIKDDNELSFTKKQFNFALQDNFVITVMSKQINYAALEPIEMIAMFKGVELTVERTRLEEGDTFIDINGEEQTADDSMFLTELKDIKFSEKNMAAIKRVIIKQAEADGKSIDADMLDLIL
;
A
#
# COMPACT_ATOMS: atom_id res chain seq x y z
N MET A 1 10.04 -19.54 -9.64
CA MET A 1 9.51 -18.41 -8.86
C MET A 1 8.25 -18.83 -8.12
N GLU A 2 8.29 -18.84 -6.81
CA GLU A 2 7.10 -19.12 -6.01
C GLU A 2 6.31 -17.84 -5.78
N LYS A 3 5.01 -17.88 -6.13
CA LYS A 3 4.07 -16.81 -5.81
C LYS A 3 3.18 -17.28 -4.66
N LYS A 4 3.15 -16.52 -3.59
CA LYS A 4 2.25 -16.77 -2.48
C LYS A 4 1.26 -15.62 -2.37
N VAL A 5 -0.01 -15.91 -2.56
CA VAL A 5 -1.10 -14.95 -2.35
C VAL A 5 -1.51 -15.02 -0.89
N VAL A 6 -1.50 -13.88 -0.22
CA VAL A 6 -1.88 -13.77 1.18
C VAL A 6 -3.08 -12.83 1.28
N ASN A 7 -4.24 -13.38 1.68
CA ASN A 7 -5.47 -12.60 1.92
C ASN A 7 -5.49 -12.17 3.37
N LEU A 8 -5.64 -10.89 3.62
CA LEU A 8 -5.43 -10.39 4.96
C LEU A 8 -6.42 -9.29 5.34
N SER A 9 -7.02 -9.48 6.50
CA SER A 9 -7.66 -8.40 7.23
C SER A 9 -6.57 -7.55 7.87
N VAL A 10 -6.38 -6.33 7.38
CA VAL A 10 -5.27 -5.48 7.82
C VAL A 10 -5.78 -4.39 8.74
N LYS A 11 -5.19 -4.35 9.92
CA LYS A 11 -5.27 -3.16 10.75
C LYS A 11 -4.07 -2.30 10.43
N LEU A 12 -4.30 -1.03 10.12
CA LEU A 12 -3.22 -0.06 10.12
C LEU A 12 -2.65 -0.03 11.54
N ALA A 13 -1.50 -0.64 11.75
CA ALA A 13 -0.94 -0.83 13.07
C ALA A 13 -0.21 0.41 13.56
N SER A 14 0.46 1.13 12.66
CA SER A 14 1.29 2.26 13.05
C SER A 14 1.65 3.17 11.89
N VAL A 15 1.92 4.41 12.22
CA VAL A 15 2.58 5.38 11.35
C VAL A 15 3.84 5.81 12.06
N PHE A 16 5.00 5.66 11.43
CA PHE A 16 6.28 5.93 12.07
C PHE A 16 7.31 6.44 11.05
N ASN A 17 8.37 7.05 11.54
CA ASN A 17 9.52 7.40 10.73
C ASN A 17 10.58 6.32 10.85
N ASP A 18 11.16 5.92 9.72
CA ASP A 18 12.27 4.97 9.70
C ASP A 18 13.62 5.65 10.02
N LYS A 19 14.73 4.91 9.93
CA LYS A 19 16.06 5.42 10.23
C LYS A 19 16.51 6.55 9.29
N GLU A 20 15.93 6.61 8.09
CA GLU A 20 16.21 7.65 7.10
C GLU A 20 15.19 8.80 7.16
N ASP A 21 14.40 8.86 8.23
CA ASP A 21 13.36 9.85 8.48
C ASP A 21 12.25 9.85 7.42
N ARG A 22 12.00 8.69 6.79
CA ARG A 22 10.90 8.48 5.86
C ARG A 22 9.64 8.05 6.61
N LEU A 23 8.51 8.68 6.28
CA LEU A 23 7.22 8.28 6.84
C LEU A 23 6.81 6.91 6.30
N LYS A 24 6.48 5.99 7.19
CA LYS A 24 6.04 4.64 6.86
C LYS A 24 4.69 4.31 7.47
N PHE A 25 3.92 3.51 6.73
CA PHE A 25 2.66 2.95 7.16
C PHE A 25 2.86 1.46 7.41
N GLY A 26 2.69 1.05 8.65
CA GLY A 26 2.86 -0.34 9.07
C GLY A 26 1.55 -1.09 9.07
N PHE A 27 1.53 -2.27 8.45
CA PHE A 27 0.38 -3.16 8.38
C PHE A 27 0.71 -4.48 9.07
N LYS A 28 -0.20 -4.94 9.90
CA LYS A 28 -0.07 -6.22 10.60
C LYS A 28 -1.08 -7.21 10.04
N PHE A 29 -0.58 -8.34 9.62
CA PHE A 29 -1.36 -9.36 8.92
C PHE A 29 -1.79 -10.49 9.86
N ASN A 30 -2.90 -11.16 9.51
CA ASN A 30 -3.41 -12.31 10.27
C ASN A 30 -2.58 -13.57 10.06
N GLU A 31 -1.91 -13.68 8.92
CA GLU A 31 -1.08 -14.81 8.58
C GLU A 31 0.39 -14.43 8.57
N LYS A 32 1.24 -15.41 8.83
CA LYS A 32 2.68 -15.25 8.70
C LYS A 32 3.11 -15.56 7.27
N PHE A 33 4.11 -14.86 6.81
CA PHE A 33 4.74 -15.04 5.51
C PHE A 33 6.26 -14.95 5.65
N GLU A 34 6.98 -15.50 4.69
CA GLU A 34 8.44 -15.39 4.68
C GLU A 34 8.88 -13.96 4.39
N ALA A 35 9.84 -13.48 5.14
CA ALA A 35 10.44 -12.16 4.97
C ALA A 35 11.95 -12.23 5.19
N ARG A 36 12.68 -11.33 4.52
CA ARG A 36 14.11 -11.19 4.69
C ARG A 36 14.38 -10.21 5.83
N LYS A 37 15.05 -10.69 6.86
CA LYS A 37 15.32 -9.92 8.08
C LYS A 37 16.81 -9.93 8.39
N LEU A 38 17.29 -8.80 8.94
CA LEU A 38 18.66 -8.72 9.44
C LEU A 38 18.77 -9.47 10.78
N ASP A 39 19.66 -10.44 10.84
CA ASP A 39 20.03 -11.08 12.10
C ASP A 39 21.04 -10.17 12.81
N LYS A 40 20.65 -9.63 13.95
CA LYS A 40 21.49 -8.69 14.70
C LYS A 40 22.71 -9.36 15.34
N GLU A 41 22.67 -10.67 15.57
CA GLU A 41 23.80 -11.41 16.15
C GLU A 41 24.89 -11.67 15.14
N THR A 42 24.53 -12.02 13.90
CA THR A 42 25.50 -12.36 12.86
C THR A 42 25.78 -11.23 11.88
N GLY A 43 24.89 -10.22 11.82
CA GLY A 43 24.95 -9.16 10.83
C GLY A 43 24.53 -9.58 9.43
N GLU A 44 24.04 -10.79 9.25
CA GLU A 44 23.60 -11.33 7.97
C GLU A 44 22.08 -11.31 7.84
N PHE A 45 21.61 -11.25 6.59
CA PHE A 45 20.18 -11.37 6.31
C PHE A 45 19.77 -12.84 6.29
N VAL A 46 18.66 -13.13 6.94
CA VAL A 46 18.06 -14.47 7.00
C VAL A 46 16.59 -14.40 6.63
N ILE A 47 16.02 -15.52 6.19
CA ILE A 47 14.61 -15.64 5.92
C ILE A 47 13.91 -16.17 7.16
N LYS A 48 12.95 -15.39 7.68
CA LYS A 48 12.14 -15.72 8.85
C LYS A 48 10.68 -15.45 8.56
N ASP A 49 9.79 -16.11 9.28
CA ASP A 49 8.38 -15.80 9.26
C ASP A 49 8.10 -14.47 9.95
N ASP A 50 7.26 -13.67 9.32
CA ASP A 50 6.82 -12.37 9.83
C ASP A 50 5.36 -12.16 9.47
N ASN A 51 4.71 -11.23 10.15
CA ASN A 51 3.32 -10.86 9.88
C ASN A 51 3.14 -9.36 9.72
N GLU A 52 4.21 -8.62 9.53
CA GLU A 52 4.18 -7.18 9.36
C GLU A 52 4.83 -6.75 8.06
N LEU A 53 4.18 -5.83 7.36
CA LEU A 53 4.75 -5.12 6.21
C LEU A 53 4.64 -3.63 6.44
N SER A 54 5.63 -2.89 6.00
CA SER A 54 5.58 -1.44 6.00
C SER A 54 5.83 -0.88 4.61
N PHE A 55 5.17 0.23 4.32
CA PHE A 55 5.32 0.92 3.05
C PHE A 55 5.62 2.39 3.32
N THR A 56 6.54 2.97 2.57
CA THR A 56 6.65 4.42 2.54
C THR A 56 5.38 4.99 1.89
N LYS A 57 5.07 6.26 2.19
CA LYS A 57 3.93 6.93 1.55
C LYS A 57 4.02 6.84 0.03
N LYS A 58 5.21 7.01 -0.55
CA LYS A 58 5.44 6.92 -2.00
C LYS A 58 5.14 5.51 -2.53
N GLN A 59 5.64 4.47 -1.88
CA GLN A 59 5.39 3.09 -2.27
C GLN A 59 3.91 2.73 -2.22
N PHE A 60 3.24 3.14 -1.15
CA PHE A 60 1.82 2.87 -0.96
C PHE A 60 0.96 3.61 -1.99
N ASN A 61 1.23 4.90 -2.21
CA ASN A 61 0.53 5.69 -3.22
C ASN A 61 0.70 5.10 -4.62
N PHE A 62 1.90 4.64 -4.95
CA PHE A 62 2.19 4.03 -6.24
C PHE A 62 1.37 2.76 -6.46
N ALA A 63 1.31 1.89 -5.45
CA ALA A 63 0.51 0.67 -5.50
C ALA A 63 -0.99 0.97 -5.65
N LEU A 64 -1.49 2.00 -4.97
CA LEU A 64 -2.88 2.43 -5.07
C LEU A 64 -3.21 2.99 -6.46
N GLN A 65 -2.34 3.80 -7.03
CA GLN A 65 -2.55 4.38 -8.36
C GLN A 65 -2.62 3.31 -9.45
N ASP A 66 -1.85 2.25 -9.33
CA ASP A 66 -1.85 1.16 -10.30
C ASP A 66 -3.07 0.24 -10.17
N ASN A 67 -3.57 0.04 -8.95
CA ASN A 67 -4.58 -0.99 -8.68
C ASN A 67 -5.96 -0.42 -8.30
N PHE A 68 -6.01 0.81 -7.79
CA PHE A 68 -7.24 1.40 -7.25
C PHE A 68 -7.46 2.80 -7.78
N VAL A 69 -7.76 2.88 -9.06
CA VAL A 69 -8.05 4.15 -9.73
C VAL A 69 -9.48 4.55 -9.41
N ILE A 70 -9.65 5.69 -8.76
CA ILE A 70 -10.95 6.31 -8.55
C ILE A 70 -11.01 7.56 -9.41
N THR A 71 -11.96 7.60 -10.35
CA THR A 71 -12.15 8.72 -11.25
C THR A 71 -13.48 9.39 -10.95
N VAL A 72 -13.45 10.68 -10.68
CA VAL A 72 -14.63 11.50 -10.44
C VAL A 72 -14.55 12.73 -11.34
N MET A 73 -15.61 12.99 -12.12
CA MET A 73 -15.70 14.13 -13.04
C MET A 73 -14.47 14.19 -13.99
N SER A 74 -14.11 13.05 -14.57
CA SER A 74 -12.99 12.87 -15.50
C SER A 74 -11.62 13.14 -14.88
N LYS A 75 -11.53 13.18 -13.56
CA LYS A 75 -10.26 13.36 -12.83
C LYS A 75 -10.05 12.23 -11.85
N GLN A 76 -8.84 11.68 -11.83
CA GLN A 76 -8.45 10.65 -10.89
C GLN A 76 -8.07 11.26 -9.55
N ILE A 77 -8.36 10.53 -8.45
CA ILE A 77 -7.86 10.90 -7.13
C ILE A 77 -6.34 10.92 -7.15
N ASN A 78 -5.78 12.00 -6.62
CA ASN A 78 -4.33 12.13 -6.45
C ASN A 78 -3.94 11.63 -5.06
N TYR A 79 -3.50 10.37 -4.97
CA TYR A 79 -3.06 9.79 -3.71
C TYR A 79 -1.81 10.47 -3.15
N ALA A 80 -0.95 11.01 -4.00
CA ALA A 80 0.27 11.69 -3.57
C ALA A 80 -0.01 12.98 -2.79
N ALA A 81 -1.18 13.61 -3.02
CA ALA A 81 -1.60 14.82 -2.33
C ALA A 81 -2.25 14.56 -0.97
N LEU A 82 -2.48 13.29 -0.60
CA LEU A 82 -3.11 12.94 0.67
C LEU A 82 -2.14 13.14 1.83
N GLU A 83 -2.67 13.71 2.92
CA GLU A 83 -1.94 13.78 4.18
C GLU A 83 -1.99 12.43 4.90
N PRO A 84 -1.01 12.14 5.78
CA PRO A 84 -0.99 10.87 6.53
C PRO A 84 -2.28 10.56 7.25
N ILE A 85 -2.90 11.55 7.90
CA ILE A 85 -4.15 11.35 8.63
C ILE A 85 -5.32 10.98 7.71
N GLU A 86 -5.33 11.51 6.50
CA GLU A 86 -6.33 11.17 5.48
C GLU A 86 -6.17 9.72 5.03
N MET A 87 -4.94 9.27 4.81
CA MET A 87 -4.64 7.88 4.45
C MET A 87 -5.03 6.91 5.58
N ILE A 88 -4.77 7.28 6.82
CA ILE A 88 -5.18 6.47 7.98
C ILE A 88 -6.71 6.28 7.98
N ALA A 89 -7.45 7.37 7.81
CA ALA A 89 -8.90 7.32 7.80
C ALA A 89 -9.46 6.50 6.62
N MET A 90 -8.84 6.60 5.45
CA MET A 90 -9.27 5.86 4.26
C MET A 90 -8.99 4.36 4.35
N PHE A 91 -7.95 3.96 5.03
CA PHE A 91 -7.45 2.58 4.97
C PHE A 91 -7.50 1.82 6.28
N LYS A 92 -7.93 2.44 7.38
CA LYS A 92 -8.04 1.77 8.68
C LYS A 92 -9.08 0.64 8.60
N GLY A 93 -8.64 -0.58 8.89
CA GLY A 93 -9.54 -1.74 8.93
C GLY A 93 -9.94 -2.29 7.56
N VAL A 94 -9.29 -1.85 6.47
CA VAL A 94 -9.51 -2.44 5.14
C VAL A 94 -8.99 -3.88 5.08
N GLU A 95 -9.55 -4.65 4.17
CA GLU A 95 -9.02 -5.97 3.84
C GLU A 95 -8.15 -5.85 2.60
N LEU A 96 -6.88 -6.23 2.74
CA LEU A 96 -5.93 -6.23 1.64
C LEU A 96 -5.63 -7.64 1.16
N THR A 97 -5.52 -7.79 -0.16
CA THR A 97 -4.93 -8.97 -0.78
C THR A 97 -3.59 -8.55 -1.36
N VAL A 98 -2.52 -9.18 -0.89
CA VAL A 98 -1.18 -8.94 -1.41
C VAL A 98 -0.61 -10.23 -2.01
N GLU A 99 0.14 -10.08 -3.08
CA GLU A 99 0.90 -11.16 -3.70
C GLU A 99 2.38 -10.93 -3.42
N ARG A 100 3.03 -11.93 -2.85
CA ARG A 100 4.46 -11.89 -2.60
C ARG A 100 5.15 -12.90 -3.50
N THR A 101 6.19 -12.45 -4.18
CA THR A 101 7.03 -13.30 -5.04
C THR A 101 8.42 -13.35 -4.46
N ARG A 102 8.91 -14.57 -4.20
CA ARG A 102 10.30 -14.79 -3.79
C ARG A 102 11.18 -14.82 -5.02
N LEU A 103 12.21 -13.99 -5.02
CA LEU A 103 13.26 -13.98 -6.03
C LEU A 103 14.54 -14.52 -5.45
N GLU A 104 15.28 -15.27 -6.25
CA GLU A 104 16.61 -15.73 -5.93
C GLU A 104 17.66 -14.89 -6.67
N GLU A 105 18.92 -15.00 -6.28
CA GLU A 105 20.04 -14.35 -6.97
C GLU A 105 19.99 -14.64 -8.47
N GLY A 106 20.08 -13.58 -9.28
CA GLY A 106 20.03 -13.67 -10.74
C GLY A 106 18.65 -13.51 -11.35
N ASP A 107 17.57 -13.58 -10.57
CA ASP A 107 16.22 -13.32 -11.08
C ASP A 107 16.06 -11.83 -11.41
N THR A 108 15.32 -11.55 -12.48
CA THR A 108 15.03 -10.16 -12.88
C THR A 108 13.64 -9.72 -12.45
N PHE A 109 13.49 -8.42 -12.21
CA PHE A 109 12.22 -7.80 -11.83
C PHE A 109 12.18 -6.35 -12.32
N ILE A 110 10.96 -5.81 -12.39
CA ILE A 110 10.77 -4.40 -12.70
C ILE A 110 10.59 -3.62 -11.40
N ASP A 111 11.44 -2.60 -11.18
CA ASP A 111 11.39 -1.79 -9.99
C ASP A 111 10.29 -0.72 -10.03
N ILE A 112 10.18 0.07 -8.97
CA ILE A 112 9.17 1.12 -8.84
C ILE A 112 9.30 2.22 -9.91
N ASN A 113 10.48 2.38 -10.50
CA ASN A 113 10.74 3.35 -11.55
C ASN A 113 10.50 2.79 -12.97
N GLY A 114 10.05 1.53 -13.08
CA GLY A 114 9.83 0.87 -14.35
C GLY A 114 11.09 0.32 -15.00
N GLU A 115 12.21 0.29 -14.28
CA GLU A 115 13.49 -0.20 -14.78
C GLU A 115 13.69 -1.67 -14.42
N GLU A 116 14.29 -2.43 -15.34
CA GLU A 116 14.65 -3.82 -15.09
C GLU A 116 15.86 -3.90 -14.18
N GLN A 117 15.74 -4.67 -13.11
CA GLN A 117 16.79 -4.92 -12.12
C GLN A 117 17.02 -6.42 -11.98
N THR A 118 18.22 -6.77 -11.50
CA THR A 118 18.58 -8.15 -11.19
C THR A 118 18.77 -8.29 -9.68
N ALA A 119 18.17 -9.32 -9.09
CA ALA A 119 18.31 -9.58 -7.67
C ALA A 119 19.74 -10.05 -7.35
N ASP A 120 20.38 -9.36 -6.42
CA ASP A 120 21.74 -9.70 -5.94
C ASP A 120 21.74 -10.84 -4.93
N ASP A 121 20.61 -11.09 -4.28
CA ASP A 121 20.39 -12.07 -3.24
C ASP A 121 18.92 -12.41 -3.17
N SER A 122 18.54 -13.36 -2.32
CA SER A 122 17.12 -13.67 -2.09
C SER A 122 16.36 -12.42 -1.62
N MET A 123 15.25 -12.13 -2.25
CA MET A 123 14.41 -10.99 -1.90
C MET A 123 12.94 -11.30 -2.18
N PHE A 124 12.06 -10.42 -1.69
CA PHE A 124 10.62 -10.55 -1.90
C PHE A 124 10.08 -9.31 -2.58
N LEU A 125 9.29 -9.52 -3.62
CA LEU A 125 8.45 -8.48 -4.20
C LEU A 125 7.05 -8.60 -3.62
N THR A 126 6.45 -7.46 -3.26
CA THR A 126 5.09 -7.41 -2.74
C THR A 126 4.24 -6.53 -3.65
N GLU A 127 3.16 -7.09 -4.17
CA GLU A 127 2.19 -6.37 -4.97
C GLU A 127 0.84 -6.35 -4.28
N LEU A 128 0.19 -5.19 -4.27
CA LEU A 128 -1.17 -5.03 -3.78
C LEU A 128 -2.12 -5.44 -4.90
N LYS A 129 -2.94 -6.46 -4.67
CA LYS A 129 -3.84 -7.02 -5.69
C LYS A 129 -5.29 -6.62 -5.53
N ASP A 130 -5.76 -6.44 -4.32
CA ASP A 130 -7.13 -6.06 -4.05
C ASP A 130 -7.23 -5.36 -2.71
N ILE A 131 -8.27 -4.53 -2.57
CA ILE A 131 -8.58 -3.84 -1.33
C ILE A 131 -10.10 -3.77 -1.16
N LYS A 132 -10.60 -4.16 0.00
CA LYS A 132 -12.01 -4.05 0.34
C LYS A 132 -12.21 -2.98 1.38
N PHE A 133 -13.05 -2.02 1.06
CA PHE A 133 -13.35 -0.89 1.93
C PHE A 133 -14.60 -1.15 2.77
N SER A 134 -14.54 -0.76 4.06
CA SER A 134 -15.70 -0.68 4.92
C SER A 134 -16.51 0.58 4.64
N GLU A 135 -17.71 0.69 5.21
CA GLU A 135 -18.52 1.91 5.12
C GLU A 135 -17.78 3.14 5.69
N LYS A 136 -17.03 2.96 6.77
CA LYS A 136 -16.23 4.04 7.36
C LYS A 136 -15.12 4.49 6.43
N ASN A 137 -14.46 3.55 5.75
CA ASN A 137 -13.45 3.87 4.75
C ASN A 137 -14.07 4.63 3.58
N MET A 138 -15.23 4.20 3.10
CA MET A 138 -15.94 4.87 2.00
C MET A 138 -16.32 6.29 2.38
N ALA A 139 -16.78 6.52 3.59
CA ALA A 139 -17.07 7.87 4.08
C ALA A 139 -15.83 8.78 4.07
N ALA A 140 -14.69 8.24 4.49
CA ALA A 140 -13.42 8.98 4.44
C ALA A 140 -12.96 9.26 3.01
N ILE A 141 -13.13 8.29 2.10
CA ILE A 141 -12.81 8.45 0.68
C ILE A 141 -13.66 9.56 0.06
N LYS A 142 -14.96 9.60 0.35
CA LYS A 142 -15.87 10.65 -0.13
C LYS A 142 -15.41 12.03 0.33
N ARG A 143 -15.00 12.17 1.60
CA ARG A 143 -14.48 13.45 2.11
C ARG A 143 -13.23 13.91 1.36
N VAL A 144 -12.33 12.99 1.05
CA VAL A 144 -11.11 13.29 0.28
C VAL A 144 -11.45 13.73 -1.14
N ILE A 145 -12.40 13.04 -1.80
CA ILE A 145 -12.86 13.39 -3.15
C ILE A 145 -13.42 14.81 -3.16
N ILE A 146 -14.29 15.13 -2.21
CA ILE A 146 -14.91 16.46 -2.09
C ILE A 146 -13.82 17.53 -1.90
N LYS A 147 -12.88 17.29 -1.00
CA LYS A 147 -11.77 18.21 -0.72
C LYS A 147 -10.92 18.48 -1.96
N GLN A 148 -10.57 17.44 -2.71
CA GLN A 148 -9.78 17.60 -3.94
C GLN A 148 -10.57 18.33 -5.03
N ALA A 149 -11.87 18.04 -5.16
CA ALA A 149 -12.73 18.74 -6.11
C ALA A 149 -12.84 20.23 -5.78
N GLU A 150 -13.01 20.59 -4.51
CA GLU A 150 -13.06 21.97 -4.05
C GLU A 150 -11.75 22.71 -4.33
N ALA A 151 -10.61 22.06 -4.13
CA ALA A 151 -9.31 22.63 -4.46
C ALA A 151 -9.15 22.93 -5.95
N ASP A 152 -9.87 22.21 -6.81
CA ASP A 152 -9.91 22.44 -8.26
C ASP A 152 -11.02 23.41 -8.68
N GLY A 153 -11.72 24.03 -7.73
CA GLY A 153 -12.82 24.95 -8.00
C GLY A 153 -14.12 24.27 -8.42
N LYS A 154 -14.25 22.97 -8.17
CA LYS A 154 -15.46 22.18 -8.49
C LYS A 154 -16.26 21.89 -7.23
N SER A 155 -17.59 21.82 -7.39
CA SER A 155 -18.48 21.43 -6.31
C SER A 155 -19.09 20.06 -6.61
N ILE A 156 -18.99 19.14 -5.65
CA ILE A 156 -19.61 17.83 -5.74
C ILE A 156 -20.25 17.51 -4.38
N ASP A 157 -21.49 17.04 -4.36
CA ASP A 157 -22.15 16.65 -3.13
C ASP A 157 -22.08 15.16 -2.85
N ALA A 158 -22.39 14.77 -1.61
CA ALA A 158 -22.32 13.38 -1.18
C ALA A 158 -23.30 12.47 -1.94
N ASP A 159 -24.47 12.99 -2.31
CA ASP A 159 -25.48 12.21 -3.04
C ASP A 159 -24.99 11.87 -4.45
N MET A 160 -24.28 12.78 -5.11
CA MET A 160 -23.63 12.50 -6.40
C MET A 160 -22.58 11.42 -6.28
N LEU A 161 -21.79 11.42 -5.21
CA LEU A 161 -20.77 10.40 -4.97
C LEU A 161 -21.38 9.01 -4.73
N ASP A 162 -22.53 8.95 -4.06
CA ASP A 162 -23.23 7.68 -3.83
C ASP A 162 -23.69 7.02 -5.14
N LEU A 163 -23.90 7.80 -6.19
CA LEU A 163 -24.24 7.27 -7.51
C LEU A 163 -23.01 6.80 -8.30
N ILE A 164 -21.81 7.31 -7.98
CA ILE A 164 -20.58 7.04 -8.72
C ILE A 164 -19.77 5.91 -8.08
N LEU A 165 -19.78 5.84 -6.78
CA LEU A 165 -19.02 4.84 -5.99
C LEU A 165 -19.90 3.60 -5.61
#